data_5cc920cfd0379913b9795550d639b099
#
_entry.id   5cc920cfd0379913b9795550d639b099
#
_cell.length_a   1.000
_cell.length_b   1.000
_cell.length_c   1.000
_cell.angle_alpha   90.00
_cell.angle_beta   90.00
_cell.angle_gamma   90.00
#
_symmetry.space_group_name_H-M   'P 1'
#
loop_
_entity.id
_entity.type
_entity.pdbx_description
1 polymer ?
#
loop_
_entity_poly.entity_id
_entity_poly.type
_entity_poly.pdbx_seq_one_letter_code
_entity_poly.pdbx_strand_id
1 'polypeptide(L)' 'MDMIDKLIAYEEGMLDGAGMVYLFAELVRNGMAWSLQGHYGRMASRLIDTGILTKDGDIDEMRAIEYGIEM' A
#
# COMPACT_ATOMS: atom_id res chain seq x y z
N MET A 1 -1.28 13.11 9.07
CA MET A 1 -0.53 11.95 9.60
C MET A 1 0.75 11.80 8.81
N ASP A 2 1.88 11.74 9.48
CA ASP A 2 3.14 11.57 8.77
C ASP A 2 3.41 10.08 8.49
N MET A 3 4.48 9.80 7.77
CA MET A 3 4.81 8.43 7.34
C MET A 3 5.02 7.49 8.53
N ILE A 4 5.68 7.97 9.59
CA ILE A 4 5.96 7.12 10.75
C ILE A 4 4.66 6.71 11.44
N ASP A 5 3.72 7.64 11.60
CA ASP A 5 2.42 7.33 12.20
C ASP A 5 1.65 6.32 11.35
N LYS A 6 1.72 6.44 10.04
CA LYS A 6 1.06 5.49 9.13
C LYS A 6 1.66 4.09 9.23
N LEU A 7 2.97 4.00 9.34
CA LEU A 7 3.65 2.72 9.49
C LEU A 7 3.29 2.06 10.81
N ILE A 8 3.24 2.84 11.90
CA ILE A 8 2.83 2.33 13.21
C ILE A 8 1.39 1.82 13.15
N ALA A 9 0.49 2.59 12.55
CA ALA A 9 -0.91 2.19 12.41
C ALA A 9 -1.04 0.89 11.61
N TYR A 10 -0.27 0.76 10.55
CA TYR A 10 -0.27 -0.46 9.75
C TYR A 10 0.19 -1.66 10.58
N GLU A 11 1.28 -1.53 11.30
CA GLU A 11 1.84 -2.63 12.09
C GLU A 11 0.94 -3.02 13.26
N GLU A 12 0.14 -2.09 13.76
CA GLU A 12 -0.84 -2.36 14.80
C GLU A 12 -2.18 -2.87 14.26
N GLY A 13 -2.30 -3.01 12.94
CA GLY A 13 -3.53 -3.51 12.32
C GLY A 13 -4.66 -2.51 12.32
N MET A 14 -4.38 -1.22 12.41
CA MET A 14 -5.37 -0.16 12.54
C MET A 14 -5.80 0.48 11.23
N LEU A 15 -5.16 0.13 10.13
CA LEU A 15 -5.54 0.66 8.82
C LEU A 15 -6.60 -0.22 8.17
N ASP A 16 -7.58 0.42 7.53
CA ASP A 16 -8.54 -0.28 6.67
C ASP A 16 -7.90 -0.55 5.30
N GLY A 17 -8.65 -1.16 4.39
CA GLY A 17 -8.14 -1.50 3.06
C GLY A 17 -7.68 -0.28 2.28
N ALA A 18 -8.48 0.79 2.29
CA ALA A 18 -8.12 2.02 1.59
C ALA A 18 -6.86 2.64 2.21
N GLY A 19 -6.77 2.66 3.54
CA GLY A 19 -5.59 3.17 4.23
C GLY A 19 -4.33 2.41 3.83
N MET A 20 -4.42 1.09 3.71
CA MET A 20 -3.30 0.26 3.26
C MET A 20 -2.90 0.58 1.83
N VAL A 21 -3.87 0.76 0.93
CA VAL A 21 -3.57 1.09 -0.46
C VAL A 21 -2.86 2.44 -0.54
N TYR A 22 -3.36 3.45 0.16
CA TYR A 22 -2.72 4.76 0.17
C TYR A 22 -1.31 4.72 0.76
N LEU A 23 -1.12 4.00 1.86
CA LEU A 23 0.20 3.85 2.46
C LEU A 23 1.18 3.20 1.49
N PHE A 24 0.80 2.07 0.89
CA PHE A 24 1.70 1.36 -0.01
C PHE A 24 1.96 2.11 -1.31
N ALA A 25 0.97 2.88 -1.80
CA ALA A 25 1.21 3.76 -2.94
C ALA A 25 2.34 4.75 -2.63
N GLU A 26 2.32 5.34 -1.43
CA GLU A 26 3.35 6.28 -1.01
C GLU A 26 4.71 5.59 -0.83
N LEU A 27 4.71 4.39 -0.23
CA LEU A 27 5.95 3.62 -0.04
C LEU A 27 6.59 3.21 -1.36
N VAL A 28 5.77 2.87 -2.35
CA VAL A 28 6.29 2.53 -3.69
C VAL A 28 6.86 3.77 -4.36
N ARG A 29 6.14 4.90 -4.29
CA ARG A 29 6.58 6.14 -4.91
C ARG A 29 7.91 6.63 -4.38
N ASN A 30 8.15 6.52 -3.07
CA ASN A 30 9.39 6.99 -2.47
C ASN A 30 10.46 5.90 -2.34
N GLY A 31 10.19 4.69 -2.81
CA GLY A 31 11.13 3.58 -2.78
C GLY A 31 11.27 2.86 -1.45
N MET A 32 10.58 3.30 -0.40
CA MET A 32 10.71 2.70 0.93
C MET A 32 10.17 1.28 0.99
N ALA A 33 9.19 0.94 0.13
CA ALA A 33 8.65 -0.42 0.13
C ALA A 33 9.74 -1.48 -0.06
N TRP A 34 10.79 -1.14 -0.79
CA TRP A 34 11.86 -2.07 -1.15
C TRP A 34 13.02 -2.06 -0.17
N SER A 35 13.08 -1.07 0.73
CA SER A 35 14.17 -0.93 1.70
C SER A 35 13.74 -1.23 3.14
N LEU A 36 12.44 -1.35 3.39
CA LEU A 36 11.92 -1.77 4.69
C LEU A 36 11.99 -3.30 4.80
N GLN A 37 11.50 -3.86 5.92
CA GLN A 37 11.47 -5.30 6.12
C GLN A 37 10.75 -6.00 4.97
N GLY A 38 11.12 -7.26 4.73
CA GLY A 38 10.67 -8.02 3.57
C GLY A 38 9.15 -8.07 3.37
N HIS A 39 8.36 -8.06 4.46
CA HIS A 39 6.90 -8.11 4.33
C HIS A 39 6.33 -6.87 3.63
N TYR A 40 7.00 -5.71 3.73
CA TYR A 40 6.55 -4.52 3.00
C TYR A 40 6.74 -4.69 1.50
N GLY A 41 7.89 -5.20 1.08
CA GLY A 41 8.15 -5.48 -0.34
C GLY A 41 7.21 -6.53 -0.89
N ARG A 42 6.92 -7.58 -0.11
CA ARG A 42 6.00 -8.63 -0.54
C ARG A 42 4.57 -8.08 -0.71
N MET A 43 4.11 -7.25 0.22
CA MET A 43 2.77 -6.65 0.11
C MET A 43 2.71 -5.69 -1.06
N ALA A 44 3.73 -4.85 -1.24
CA ALA A 44 3.79 -3.93 -2.38
C ALA A 44 3.76 -4.70 -3.70
N SER A 45 4.55 -5.78 -3.81
CA SER A 45 4.55 -6.62 -5.01
C SER A 45 3.19 -7.24 -5.27
N ARG A 46 2.51 -7.68 -4.23
CA ARG A 46 1.17 -8.26 -4.34
C ARG A 46 0.17 -7.24 -4.86
N LEU A 47 0.21 -6.02 -4.36
CA LEU A 47 -0.68 -4.94 -4.82
C LEU A 47 -0.38 -4.56 -6.27
N ILE A 48 0.88 -4.60 -6.67
CA ILE A 48 1.26 -4.35 -8.07
C ILE A 48 0.78 -5.50 -8.97
N ASP A 49 0.95 -6.73 -8.54
CA ASP A 49 0.54 -7.91 -9.31
C ASP A 49 -0.98 -7.94 -9.54
N THR A 50 -1.77 -7.50 -8.58
CA THR A 50 -3.23 -7.44 -8.74
C THR A 50 -3.67 -6.27 -9.60
N GLY A 51 -2.78 -5.32 -9.88
CA GLY A 51 -3.13 -4.12 -10.64
C GLY A 51 -3.74 -3.00 -9.80
N ILE A 52 -3.83 -3.18 -8.48
CA ILE A 52 -4.32 -2.12 -7.58
C ILE A 52 -3.33 -0.96 -7.56
N LEU A 53 -2.05 -1.26 -7.58
CA LEU A 53 -0.99 -0.26 -7.72
C LEU A 53 -0.19 -0.51 -8.99
N THR A 54 0.29 0.57 -9.60
CA THR A 54 1.33 0.46 -10.62
C THR A 54 2.69 0.39 -9.92
N LYS A 55 3.72 0.01 -10.67
CA LYS A 55 5.08 0.00 -10.13
C LYS A 55 5.62 1.40 -9.83
N ASP A 56 4.94 2.44 -10.30
CA ASP A 56 5.27 3.84 -9.97
C ASP A 56 4.50 4.36 -8.76
N GLY A 57 3.60 3.55 -8.20
CA GLY A 57 2.83 3.91 -7.03
C GLY A 57 1.51 4.61 -7.32
N ASP A 58 1.03 4.54 -8.56
CA ASP A 58 -0.28 5.06 -8.90
C ASP A 58 -1.36 4.07 -8.49
N ILE A 59 -2.50 4.56 -8.03
CA ILE A 59 -3.61 3.74 -7.57
C ILE A 59 -4.64 3.58 -8.66
N ASP A 60 -5.04 2.33 -8.93
CA ASP A 60 -6.20 2.03 -9.77
C ASP A 60 -7.39 1.77 -8.84
N GLU A 61 -8.21 2.80 -8.63
CA GLU A 61 -9.35 2.70 -7.70
C GLU A 61 -10.37 1.67 -8.13
N MET A 62 -10.64 1.56 -9.43
CA MET A 62 -11.58 0.57 -9.94
C MET A 62 -11.12 -0.84 -9.63
N ARG A 63 -9.83 -1.10 -9.80
CA ARG A 63 -9.26 -2.41 -9.49
C ARG A 63 -9.34 -2.70 -8.00
N ALA A 64 -9.06 -1.70 -7.15
CA ALA A 64 -9.18 -1.85 -5.70
C ALA A 64 -10.62 -2.21 -5.32
N ILE A 65 -11.61 -1.54 -5.91
CA ILE A 65 -13.01 -1.81 -5.65
C ILE A 65 -13.38 -3.23 -6.07
N GLU A 66 -12.87 -3.71 -7.21
CA GLU A 66 -13.09 -5.08 -7.67
C GLU A 66 -12.60 -6.12 -6.65
N TYR A 67 -11.55 -5.79 -5.88
CA TYR A 67 -11.03 -6.65 -4.83
C TYR A 67 -11.72 -6.43 -3.47
N GLY A 68 -12.79 -5.66 -3.44
CA GLY A 68 -13.58 -5.46 -2.23
C GLY A 68 -13.08 -4.34 -1.32
N ILE A 69 -12.17 -3.51 -1.80
CA ILE A 69 -11.65 -2.40 -1.02
C ILE A 69 -12.54 -1.18 -1.24
N GLU A 70 -13.02 -0.61 -0.14
CA GLU A 70 -13.85 0.59 -0.22
C GLU A 70 -12.95 1.82 -0.37
N MET A 71 -12.90 2.36 -1.56
CA MET A 71 -12.17 3.58 -1.86
C MET A 71 -13.12 4.79 -1.86
#